data_d247f12c7b9d8610781f617618cd66ce
#
_entry.id   d247f12c7b9d8610781f617618cd66ce
#
_cell.length_a   1.000
_cell.length_b   1.000
_cell.length_c   1.000
_cell.angle_alpha   90.00
_cell.angle_beta   90.00
_cell.angle_gamma   90.00
#
_symmetry.space_group_name_H-M   'P 1'
#
loop_
_entity.id
_entity.type
_entity.pdbx_description
1 polymer ?
#
loop_
_entity_poly.entity_id
_entity_poly.type
_entity_poly.pdbx_seq_one_letter_code
_entity_poly.pdbx_strand_id
1 'polypeptide(L)'
;MEADKQRGSIVLTKQNIDGQDYIRIDYGNNQAIALLLSEDSGIKIAGNGSAYIQASAFRLPAFYDRYSPHTYIDYSRVYVRHPKPKREYILPKGYLELLEQKRYSSSTIKAYKIYFSDFMEYHKGRDLDQLTIEDINAYMLYMVKEKHISATQQNMRINAIKFYYEKVRKGKRQYYDGIVRAKEYKTLPEVLSREEMKNIFAQITNRKHRCMISLIYSAGLRRSELLNLTPKDIISERMLIRIVGKGKKFRYSLLSEKLLNELRTYYKEYRPQKWLFEGEQVGEQYSPSALVKILKDAARKAGIKHRVHLHMLRHTFATHLLEQGTDLRTIQELMGHNDIKTTAIYLHVSNAHKAKIPNPLDYLDDD
;
A
#
# COMPACT_ATOMS: atom_id res chain seq x y z
N MET A 1 5.35 -1.78 27.30
CA MET A 1 5.23 -3.26 27.29
C MET A 1 4.51 -3.83 28.52
N GLU A 2 4.52 -3.20 29.67
CA GLU A 2 3.74 -3.68 30.83
C GLU A 2 2.26 -3.29 30.81
N ALA A 3 1.90 -2.17 30.22
CA ALA A 3 0.49 -1.74 30.12
C ALA A 3 -0.35 -2.53 29.10
N ASP A 4 0.24 -3.14 28.08
CA ASP A 4 -0.47 -4.00 27.12
C ASP A 4 -0.59 -5.46 27.58
N LYS A 5 0.19 -5.89 28.55
CA LYS A 5 0.06 -7.23 29.17
C LYS A 5 -1.14 -7.35 30.12
N GLN A 6 -1.74 -6.24 30.53
CA GLN A 6 -2.96 -6.24 31.37
C GLN A 6 -4.26 -6.28 30.56
N ARG A 7 -4.25 -6.01 29.25
CA ARG A 7 -5.41 -6.26 28.39
C ARG A 7 -5.29 -7.69 27.86
N GLY A 8 -6.05 -8.61 28.46
CA GLY A 8 -6.11 -9.99 28.01
C GLY A 8 -6.29 -10.06 26.48
N SER A 9 -5.77 -11.10 25.85
CA SER A 9 -5.94 -11.32 24.41
C SER A 9 -6.97 -12.40 24.16
N ILE A 10 -7.79 -12.23 23.13
CA ILE A 10 -8.62 -13.29 22.56
C ILE A 10 -7.85 -13.98 21.45
N VAL A 11 -7.71 -15.31 21.53
CA VAL A 11 -7.17 -16.14 20.45
C VAL A 11 -8.30 -16.95 19.85
N LEU A 12 -8.53 -16.79 18.55
CA LEU A 12 -9.54 -17.54 17.80
C LEU A 12 -8.91 -18.74 17.10
N THR A 13 -9.51 -19.93 17.26
CA THR A 13 -9.02 -21.15 16.62
C THR A 13 -10.21 -21.94 16.03
N LYS A 14 -10.06 -22.44 14.80
CA LYS A 14 -11.07 -23.34 14.23
C LYS A 14 -10.88 -24.73 14.82
N GLN A 15 -11.97 -25.34 15.32
CA GLN A 15 -11.98 -26.67 15.92
C GLN A 15 -13.19 -27.47 15.41
N ASN A 16 -12.99 -28.74 15.10
CA ASN A 16 -14.08 -29.66 14.81
C ASN A 16 -14.43 -30.41 16.09
N ILE A 17 -15.71 -30.41 16.48
CA ILE A 17 -16.24 -31.13 17.64
C ILE A 17 -17.43 -31.96 17.13
N ASP A 18 -17.35 -33.26 17.25
CA ASP A 18 -18.40 -34.22 16.86
C ASP A 18 -18.93 -34.02 15.42
N GLY A 19 -18.01 -33.74 14.48
CA GLY A 19 -18.36 -33.55 13.07
C GLY A 19 -18.86 -32.15 12.71
N GLN A 20 -19.00 -31.24 13.70
CA GLN A 20 -19.37 -29.84 13.47
C GLN A 20 -18.19 -28.89 13.68
N ASP A 21 -18.09 -27.91 12.80
CA ASP A 21 -17.04 -26.88 12.88
C ASP A 21 -17.44 -25.74 13.81
N TYR A 22 -16.58 -25.45 14.78
CA TYR A 22 -16.70 -24.35 15.74
C TYR A 22 -15.49 -23.42 15.64
N ILE A 23 -15.69 -22.15 16.03
CA ILE A 23 -14.62 -21.23 16.38
C ILE A 23 -14.49 -21.20 17.89
N ARG A 24 -13.37 -21.67 18.37
CA ARG A 24 -12.99 -21.58 19.79
C ARG A 24 -12.41 -20.19 20.05
N ILE A 25 -12.85 -19.57 21.13
CA ILE A 25 -12.49 -18.23 21.58
C ILE A 25 -11.77 -18.40 22.92
N ASP A 26 -10.44 -18.39 22.91
CA ASP A 26 -9.64 -18.45 24.12
C ASP A 26 -9.41 -17.03 24.65
N TYR A 27 -9.92 -16.70 25.84
CA TYR A 27 -9.80 -15.39 26.48
C TYR A 27 -9.09 -15.47 27.84
N GLY A 28 -8.60 -16.65 28.22
CA GLY A 28 -7.89 -16.89 29.47
C GLY A 28 -8.72 -16.53 30.72
N ASN A 29 -8.08 -15.92 31.70
CA ASN A 29 -8.73 -15.56 32.98
C ASN A 29 -9.36 -14.16 33.00
N ASN A 30 -9.64 -13.55 31.82
CA ASN A 30 -10.17 -12.20 31.74
C ASN A 30 -11.69 -12.19 31.96
N GLN A 31 -12.11 -11.90 33.19
CA GLN A 31 -13.53 -11.86 33.59
C GLN A 31 -14.33 -10.79 32.82
N ALA A 32 -13.72 -9.65 32.48
CA ALA A 32 -14.42 -8.60 31.75
C ALA A 32 -14.76 -9.06 30.32
N ILE A 33 -13.86 -9.79 29.67
CA ILE A 33 -14.11 -10.38 28.34
C ILE A 33 -15.11 -11.53 28.44
N ALA A 34 -15.07 -12.35 29.52
CA ALA A 34 -16.06 -13.41 29.76
C ALA A 34 -17.47 -12.84 29.83
N LEU A 35 -17.67 -11.76 30.58
CA LEU A 35 -18.96 -11.06 30.68
C LEU A 35 -19.43 -10.55 29.30
N LEU A 36 -18.59 -9.86 28.57
CA LEU A 36 -18.93 -9.37 27.22
C LEU A 36 -19.30 -10.49 26.24
N LEU A 37 -18.61 -11.64 26.32
CA LEU A 37 -18.94 -12.81 25.51
C LEU A 37 -20.25 -13.47 25.91
N SER A 38 -20.62 -13.43 27.21
CA SER A 38 -21.87 -14.02 27.73
C SER A 38 -23.12 -13.25 27.29
N GLU A 39 -22.99 -11.98 26.91
CA GLU A 39 -24.09 -11.17 26.37
C GLU A 39 -24.47 -11.57 24.92
N ASP A 40 -23.63 -12.35 24.24
CA ASP A 40 -23.87 -12.80 22.87
C ASP A 40 -24.51 -14.19 22.90
N SER A 41 -25.80 -14.27 22.59
CA SER A 41 -26.60 -15.53 22.61
C SER A 41 -26.06 -16.62 21.69
N GLY A 42 -25.22 -16.28 20.70
CA GLY A 42 -24.58 -17.22 19.81
C GLY A 42 -23.29 -17.85 20.35
N ILE A 43 -22.76 -17.33 21.48
CA ILE A 43 -21.52 -17.78 22.09
C ILE A 43 -21.81 -18.66 23.33
N LYS A 44 -21.26 -19.85 23.35
CA LYS A 44 -21.34 -20.77 24.49
C LYS A 44 -20.04 -20.71 25.29
N ILE A 45 -20.12 -20.30 26.54
CA ILE A 45 -18.96 -20.22 27.44
C ILE A 45 -18.67 -21.62 28.01
N ALA A 46 -17.39 -22.03 27.91
CA ALA A 46 -16.85 -23.20 28.60
C ALA A 46 -16.03 -22.74 29.82
N GLY A 47 -16.21 -23.36 30.96
CA GLY A 47 -15.69 -22.89 32.27
C GLY A 47 -14.18 -22.80 32.47
N ASN A 48 -13.38 -22.89 31.39
CA ASN A 48 -11.89 -22.92 31.42
C ASN A 48 -11.23 -21.76 30.70
N GLY A 49 -11.86 -20.58 30.64
CA GLY A 49 -11.35 -19.41 29.94
C GLY A 49 -11.49 -19.49 28.43
N SER A 50 -12.38 -20.34 27.93
CA SER A 50 -12.72 -20.44 26.54
C SER A 50 -14.23 -20.38 26.29
N ALA A 51 -14.60 -20.03 25.07
CA ALA A 51 -15.97 -20.03 24.55
C ALA A 51 -16.01 -20.55 23.12
N TYR A 52 -17.18 -20.90 22.63
CA TYR A 52 -17.39 -21.50 21.31
C TYR A 52 -18.55 -20.84 20.58
N ILE A 53 -18.38 -20.62 19.31
CA ILE A 53 -19.44 -20.21 18.39
C ILE A 53 -19.43 -21.15 17.17
N GLN A 54 -20.59 -21.52 16.66
CA GLN A 54 -20.65 -22.31 15.42
C GLN A 54 -19.98 -21.56 14.26
N ALA A 55 -19.14 -22.26 13.48
CA ALA A 55 -18.41 -21.63 12.37
C ALA A 55 -19.36 -21.08 11.30
N SER A 56 -20.55 -21.67 11.11
CA SER A 56 -21.59 -21.18 10.21
C SER A 56 -22.19 -19.84 10.63
N ALA A 57 -22.28 -19.59 11.92
CA ALA A 57 -22.80 -18.34 12.52
C ALA A 57 -21.70 -17.27 12.71
N PHE A 58 -20.43 -17.67 12.72
CA PHE A 58 -19.32 -16.77 12.96
C PHE A 58 -19.06 -15.83 11.80
N ARG A 59 -18.99 -14.52 12.10
CA ARG A 59 -18.61 -13.47 11.15
C ARG A 59 -17.48 -12.63 11.73
N LEU A 60 -16.23 -12.86 11.26
CA LEU A 60 -15.05 -12.21 11.82
C LEU A 60 -15.15 -10.66 11.82
N PRO A 61 -15.66 -9.96 10.79
CA PRO A 61 -15.79 -8.51 10.84
C PRO A 61 -16.66 -8.03 12.01
N ALA A 62 -17.83 -8.64 12.19
CA ALA A 62 -18.75 -8.29 13.28
C ALA A 62 -18.15 -8.60 14.66
N PHE A 63 -17.50 -9.76 14.80
CA PHE A 63 -16.79 -10.14 16.02
C PHE A 63 -15.64 -9.17 16.32
N TYR A 64 -14.85 -8.83 15.30
CA TYR A 64 -13.74 -7.89 15.46
C TYR A 64 -14.21 -6.48 15.85
N ASP A 65 -15.23 -5.96 15.17
CA ASP A 65 -15.78 -4.62 15.47
C ASP A 65 -16.37 -4.54 16.90
N ARG A 66 -16.97 -5.62 17.41
CA ARG A 66 -17.55 -5.67 18.76
C ARG A 66 -16.49 -5.79 19.86
N TYR A 67 -15.48 -6.66 19.69
CA TYR A 67 -14.56 -6.99 20.78
C TYR A 67 -13.18 -6.31 20.70
N SER A 68 -12.76 -5.82 19.53
CA SER A 68 -11.46 -5.14 19.39
C SER A 68 -11.29 -3.84 20.19
N PRO A 69 -12.35 -3.09 20.56
CA PRO A 69 -12.21 -1.96 21.47
C PRO A 69 -11.76 -2.38 22.89
N HIS A 70 -12.04 -3.62 23.30
CA HIS A 70 -11.83 -4.11 24.66
C HIS A 70 -10.57 -4.96 24.81
N THR A 71 -10.11 -5.61 23.72
CA THR A 71 -8.99 -6.56 23.79
C THR A 71 -8.31 -6.74 22.43
N TYR A 72 -7.09 -7.26 22.45
CA TYR A 72 -6.43 -7.72 21.21
C TYR A 72 -7.04 -9.04 20.76
N ILE A 73 -7.33 -9.17 19.45
CA ILE A 73 -7.90 -10.38 18.86
C ILE A 73 -6.91 -10.99 17.88
N ASP A 74 -6.37 -12.16 18.24
CA ASP A 74 -5.59 -13.01 17.34
C ASP A 74 -6.50 -13.99 16.61
N TYR A 75 -6.73 -13.75 15.32
CA TYR A 75 -7.52 -14.63 14.45
C TYR A 75 -6.65 -15.37 13.42
N SER A 76 -5.34 -15.37 13.60
CA SER A 76 -4.39 -16.00 12.65
C SER A 76 -4.64 -17.49 12.46
N ARG A 77 -5.23 -18.16 13.45
CA ARG A 77 -5.51 -19.60 13.47
C ARG A 77 -6.92 -19.97 12.96
N VAL A 78 -7.80 -19.00 12.72
CA VAL A 78 -9.14 -19.24 12.15
C VAL A 78 -9.09 -19.43 10.65
N TYR A 79 -8.27 -18.62 9.99
CA TYR A 79 -8.05 -18.71 8.56
C TYR A 79 -6.64 -19.24 8.31
N VAL A 80 -6.51 -20.57 8.27
CA VAL A 80 -5.35 -21.18 7.64
C VAL A 80 -5.38 -20.70 6.19
N ARG A 81 -4.58 -19.70 5.88
CA ARG A 81 -4.31 -19.37 4.47
C ARG A 81 -3.59 -20.59 3.92
N HIS A 82 -4.35 -21.51 3.31
CA HIS A 82 -3.71 -22.45 2.39
C HIS A 82 -2.96 -21.57 1.39
N PRO A 83 -1.62 -21.62 1.35
CA PRO A 83 -0.90 -20.88 0.34
C PRO A 83 -1.49 -21.36 -0.98
N LYS A 84 -2.09 -20.45 -1.75
CA LYS A 84 -2.54 -20.79 -3.10
C LYS A 84 -1.34 -21.48 -3.76
N PRO A 85 -1.53 -22.66 -4.36
CA PRO A 85 -0.42 -23.36 -4.98
C PRO A 85 0.32 -22.34 -5.85
N LYS A 86 1.63 -22.23 -5.66
CA LYS A 86 2.47 -21.33 -6.47
C LYS A 86 2.26 -21.82 -7.91
N ARG A 87 1.58 -21.03 -8.74
CA ARG A 87 1.51 -21.32 -10.16
C ARG A 87 2.95 -21.41 -10.66
N GLU A 88 3.38 -22.58 -11.07
CA GLU A 88 4.62 -22.72 -11.80
C GLU A 88 4.38 -22.14 -13.19
N TYR A 89 5.10 -21.09 -13.49
CA TYR A 89 5.05 -20.45 -14.79
C TYR A 89 6.16 -21.04 -15.66
N ILE A 90 5.80 -21.87 -16.61
CA ILE A 90 6.73 -22.34 -17.64
C ILE A 90 6.89 -21.18 -18.64
N LEU A 91 8.05 -20.54 -18.62
CA LEU A 91 8.38 -19.44 -19.52
C LEU A 91 9.41 -19.87 -20.54
N PRO A 92 9.45 -19.25 -21.73
CA PRO A 92 10.48 -19.53 -22.72
C PRO A 92 11.88 -19.28 -22.17
N LYS A 93 12.83 -20.12 -22.60
CA LYS A 93 14.24 -20.00 -22.22
C LYS A 93 14.75 -18.58 -22.52
N GLY A 94 15.45 -17.99 -21.57
CA GLY A 94 16.03 -16.65 -21.71
C GLY A 94 15.08 -15.51 -21.31
N TYR A 95 13.80 -15.76 -21.07
CA TYR A 95 12.85 -14.69 -20.73
C TYR A 95 13.12 -14.09 -19.34
N LEU A 96 13.27 -14.93 -18.33
CA LEU A 96 13.57 -14.47 -16.97
C LEU A 96 14.99 -13.97 -16.83
N GLU A 97 15.93 -14.71 -17.37
CA GLU A 97 17.36 -14.41 -17.34
C GLU A 97 17.63 -13.02 -17.92
N LEU A 98 16.97 -12.68 -19.05
CA LEU A 98 17.13 -11.37 -19.66
C LEU A 98 16.50 -10.24 -18.86
N LEU A 99 15.36 -10.47 -18.17
CA LEU A 99 14.77 -9.49 -17.25
C LEU A 99 15.72 -9.21 -16.07
N GLU A 100 16.34 -10.25 -15.53
CA GLU A 100 17.30 -10.15 -14.44
C GLU A 100 18.60 -9.46 -14.88
N GLN A 101 19.17 -9.86 -16.03
CA GLN A 101 20.36 -9.22 -16.62
C GLN A 101 20.12 -7.72 -16.88
N LYS A 102 18.93 -7.34 -17.32
CA LYS A 102 18.54 -5.94 -17.50
C LYS A 102 18.18 -5.24 -16.20
N ARG A 103 18.32 -5.90 -15.05
CA ARG A 103 18.06 -5.36 -13.71
C ARG A 103 16.66 -4.76 -13.55
N TYR A 104 15.64 -5.41 -14.13
CA TYR A 104 14.26 -5.04 -13.87
C TYR A 104 13.94 -5.22 -12.38
N SER A 105 13.03 -4.39 -11.85
CA SER A 105 12.60 -4.52 -10.45
C SER A 105 11.87 -5.85 -10.22
N SER A 106 11.97 -6.42 -9.02
CA SER A 106 11.28 -7.67 -8.65
C SER A 106 9.77 -7.60 -8.92
N SER A 107 9.15 -6.43 -8.72
CA SER A 107 7.73 -6.22 -9.04
C SER A 107 7.45 -6.26 -10.54
N THR A 108 8.34 -5.71 -11.37
CA THR A 108 8.22 -5.76 -12.84
C THR A 108 8.40 -7.18 -13.33
N ILE A 109 9.43 -7.89 -12.83
CA ILE A 109 9.68 -9.30 -13.18
C ILE A 109 8.44 -10.14 -12.84
N LYS A 110 7.89 -9.98 -11.63
CA LYS A 110 6.67 -10.67 -11.21
C LYS A 110 5.48 -10.38 -12.12
N ALA A 111 5.26 -9.12 -12.49
CA ALA A 111 4.17 -8.73 -13.38
C ALA A 111 4.34 -9.31 -14.79
N TYR A 112 5.55 -9.20 -15.36
CA TYR A 112 5.86 -9.74 -16.70
C TYR A 112 5.69 -11.26 -16.73
N LYS A 113 6.17 -11.95 -15.70
CA LYS A 113 5.99 -13.40 -15.55
C LYS A 113 4.52 -13.81 -15.60
N ILE A 114 3.67 -13.14 -14.83
CA ILE A 114 2.23 -13.41 -14.79
C ILE A 114 1.58 -13.10 -16.14
N TYR A 115 1.82 -11.91 -16.68
CA TYR A 115 1.17 -11.43 -17.90
C TYR A 115 1.57 -12.20 -19.14
N PHE A 116 2.83 -12.59 -19.25
CA PHE A 116 3.28 -13.42 -20.36
C PHE A 116 2.80 -14.87 -20.26
N SER A 117 2.74 -15.42 -19.03
CA SER A 117 2.19 -16.75 -18.82
C SER A 117 0.68 -16.83 -19.14
N ASP A 118 -0.10 -15.79 -18.80
CA ASP A 118 -1.51 -15.70 -19.18
C ASP A 118 -1.67 -15.67 -20.71
N PHE A 119 -0.76 -14.99 -21.43
CA PHE A 119 -0.74 -14.95 -22.88
C PHE A 119 -0.43 -16.33 -23.48
N MET A 120 0.57 -17.02 -22.96
CA MET A 120 0.91 -18.38 -23.38
C MET A 120 -0.23 -19.37 -23.13
N GLU A 121 -0.91 -19.28 -21.99
CA GLU A 121 -2.03 -20.15 -21.66
C GLU A 121 -3.23 -19.92 -22.59
N TYR A 122 -3.49 -18.67 -22.99
CA TYR A 122 -4.54 -18.34 -23.97
C TYR A 122 -4.26 -18.96 -25.34
N HIS A 123 -2.99 -19.01 -25.75
CA HIS A 123 -2.55 -19.61 -27.01
C HIS A 123 -2.00 -21.04 -26.87
N LYS A 124 -2.42 -21.76 -25.82
CA LYS A 124 -1.94 -23.11 -25.55
C LYS A 124 -2.11 -24.02 -26.77
N GLY A 125 -1.04 -24.74 -27.11
CA GLY A 125 -0.97 -25.62 -28.28
C GLY A 125 -0.59 -24.93 -29.58
N ARG A 126 -0.41 -23.61 -29.60
CA ARG A 126 0.10 -22.87 -30.77
C ARG A 126 1.58 -22.50 -30.55
N ASP A 127 2.34 -22.52 -31.64
CA ASP A 127 3.70 -22.03 -31.63
C ASP A 127 3.72 -20.50 -31.47
N LEU A 128 4.39 -19.99 -30.42
CA LEU A 128 4.53 -18.56 -30.17
C LEU A 128 5.18 -17.79 -31.33
N ASP A 129 6.01 -18.48 -32.12
CA ASP A 129 6.74 -17.87 -33.25
C ASP A 129 5.84 -17.64 -34.48
N GLN A 130 4.70 -18.30 -34.54
CA GLN A 130 3.71 -18.18 -35.58
C GLN A 130 2.56 -17.23 -35.25
N LEU A 131 2.52 -16.70 -34.02
CA LEU A 131 1.49 -15.75 -33.62
C LEU A 131 1.70 -14.40 -34.30
N THR A 132 0.60 -13.89 -34.87
CA THR A 132 0.56 -12.61 -35.59
C THR A 132 0.17 -11.45 -34.67
N ILE A 133 0.19 -10.22 -35.18
CA ILE A 133 -0.30 -9.03 -34.50
C ILE A 133 -1.80 -9.17 -34.20
N GLU A 134 -2.55 -9.75 -35.14
CA GLU A 134 -3.98 -10.01 -35.02
C GLU A 134 -4.27 -10.95 -33.86
N ASP A 135 -3.46 -11.99 -33.67
CA ASP A 135 -3.58 -12.91 -32.53
C ASP A 135 -3.34 -12.19 -31.19
N ILE A 136 -2.34 -11.31 -31.14
CA ILE A 136 -2.05 -10.49 -29.95
C ILE A 136 -3.21 -9.54 -29.67
N ASN A 137 -3.75 -8.88 -30.69
CA ASN A 137 -4.90 -7.98 -30.55
C ASN A 137 -6.17 -8.73 -30.15
N ALA A 138 -6.41 -9.95 -30.66
CA ALA A 138 -7.50 -10.82 -30.25
C ALA A 138 -7.41 -11.19 -28.77
N TYR A 139 -6.21 -11.56 -28.29
CA TYR A 139 -5.98 -11.79 -26.87
C TYR A 139 -6.24 -10.53 -26.03
N MET A 140 -5.79 -9.34 -26.47
CA MET A 140 -6.04 -8.10 -25.76
C MET A 140 -7.55 -7.81 -25.68
N LEU A 141 -8.29 -8.02 -26.78
CA LEU A 141 -9.73 -7.84 -26.82
C LEU A 141 -10.45 -8.80 -25.85
N TYR A 142 -10.04 -10.07 -25.80
CA TYR A 142 -10.52 -11.04 -24.84
C TYR A 142 -10.26 -10.56 -23.39
N MET A 143 -9.07 -10.09 -23.09
CA MET A 143 -8.72 -9.61 -21.75
C MET A 143 -9.54 -8.39 -21.34
N VAL A 144 -9.88 -7.50 -22.30
CA VAL A 144 -10.72 -6.32 -22.04
C VAL A 144 -12.18 -6.74 -21.83
N LYS A 145 -12.75 -7.56 -22.74
CA LYS A 145 -14.18 -7.92 -22.71
C LYS A 145 -14.53 -8.92 -21.63
N GLU A 146 -13.74 -9.99 -21.50
CA GLU A 146 -14.05 -11.11 -20.60
C GLU A 146 -13.40 -11.01 -19.22
N LYS A 147 -12.22 -10.41 -19.15
CA LYS A 147 -11.46 -10.27 -17.88
C LYS A 147 -11.55 -8.86 -17.29
N HIS A 148 -12.18 -7.92 -17.98
CA HIS A 148 -12.42 -6.54 -17.54
C HIS A 148 -11.15 -5.85 -17.01
N ILE A 149 -10.01 -6.05 -17.70
CA ILE A 149 -8.74 -5.44 -17.28
C ILE A 149 -8.74 -3.93 -17.51
N SER A 150 -8.01 -3.19 -16.67
CA SER A 150 -7.82 -1.75 -16.84
C SER A 150 -6.89 -1.42 -18.02
N ALA A 151 -6.97 -0.18 -18.53
CA ALA A 151 -6.07 0.34 -19.57
C ALA A 151 -4.57 0.17 -19.20
N THR A 152 -4.23 0.45 -17.95
CA THR A 152 -2.85 0.26 -17.44
C THR A 152 -2.45 -1.22 -17.45
N GLN A 153 -3.34 -2.14 -17.07
CA GLN A 153 -3.06 -3.58 -17.13
C GLN A 153 -2.91 -4.06 -18.57
N GLN A 154 -3.72 -3.56 -19.52
CA GLN A 154 -3.59 -3.84 -20.93
C GLN A 154 -2.20 -3.42 -21.45
N ASN A 155 -1.80 -2.17 -21.20
CA ASN A 155 -0.51 -1.65 -21.63
C ASN A 155 0.68 -2.40 -21.00
N MET A 156 0.56 -2.83 -19.74
CA MET A 156 1.57 -3.66 -19.06
C MET A 156 1.69 -5.07 -19.69
N ARG A 157 0.57 -5.70 -20.06
CA ARG A 157 0.56 -6.99 -20.76
C ARG A 157 1.22 -6.87 -22.14
N ILE A 158 0.87 -5.83 -22.91
CA ILE A 158 1.52 -5.54 -24.19
C ILE A 158 3.04 -5.39 -24.01
N ASN A 159 3.49 -4.69 -22.97
CA ASN A 159 4.92 -4.53 -22.71
C ASN A 159 5.61 -5.87 -22.39
N ALA A 160 4.95 -6.77 -21.66
CA ALA A 160 5.47 -8.12 -21.37
C ALA A 160 5.57 -8.98 -22.63
N ILE A 161 4.57 -8.92 -23.52
CA ILE A 161 4.56 -9.62 -24.83
C ILE A 161 5.63 -9.04 -25.74
N LYS A 162 5.69 -7.71 -25.90
CA LYS A 162 6.74 -7.02 -26.69
C LYS A 162 8.14 -7.36 -26.20
N PHE A 163 8.35 -7.48 -24.89
CA PHE A 163 9.64 -7.88 -24.32
C PHE A 163 10.08 -9.24 -24.83
N TYR A 164 9.18 -10.21 -24.91
CA TYR A 164 9.49 -11.52 -25.50
C TYR A 164 9.95 -11.39 -26.94
N TYR A 165 9.11 -10.85 -27.81
CA TYR A 165 9.39 -10.82 -29.24
C TYR A 165 10.56 -9.91 -29.62
N GLU A 166 10.66 -8.72 -29.01
CA GLU A 166 11.71 -7.75 -29.35
C GLU A 166 13.07 -8.05 -28.71
N LYS A 167 13.06 -8.61 -27.50
CA LYS A 167 14.31 -8.74 -26.70
C LYS A 167 14.77 -10.18 -26.57
N VAL A 168 13.86 -11.12 -26.33
CA VAL A 168 14.22 -12.54 -26.16
C VAL A 168 14.42 -13.18 -27.54
N ARG A 169 13.46 -12.99 -28.44
CA ARG A 169 13.50 -13.52 -29.81
C ARG A 169 14.30 -12.67 -30.79
N LYS A 170 14.73 -11.48 -30.39
CA LYS A 170 15.47 -10.51 -31.25
C LYS A 170 14.75 -10.17 -32.54
N GLY A 171 13.43 -10.22 -32.55
CA GLY A 171 12.59 -9.81 -33.67
C GLY A 171 12.70 -8.30 -33.96
N LYS A 172 12.37 -7.89 -35.20
CA LYS A 172 12.40 -6.47 -35.61
C LYS A 172 11.31 -5.69 -34.87
N ARG A 173 11.65 -4.52 -34.31
CA ARG A 173 10.75 -3.63 -33.57
C ARG A 173 9.50 -3.22 -34.35
N GLN A 174 9.60 -3.12 -35.66
CA GLN A 174 8.52 -2.71 -36.56
C GLN A 174 7.30 -3.65 -36.56
N TYR A 175 7.44 -4.92 -36.18
CA TYR A 175 6.34 -5.88 -36.21
C TYR A 175 5.27 -5.63 -35.16
N TYR A 176 5.50 -4.74 -34.17
CA TYR A 176 4.60 -4.60 -33.02
C TYR A 176 3.94 -3.22 -32.93
N ASP A 177 4.11 -2.37 -33.96
CA ASP A 177 3.46 -1.05 -34.01
C ASP A 177 1.94 -1.14 -34.26
N GLY A 178 1.47 -2.28 -34.84
CA GLY A 178 0.04 -2.58 -35.00
C GLY A 178 -0.69 -3.07 -33.76
N ILE A 179 -0.01 -3.22 -32.58
CA ILE A 179 -0.67 -3.62 -31.36
C ILE A 179 -1.44 -2.44 -30.77
N VAL A 180 -2.76 -2.61 -30.65
CA VAL A 180 -3.67 -1.58 -30.14
C VAL A 180 -3.45 -1.35 -28.64
N ARG A 181 -3.00 -0.14 -28.29
CA ARG A 181 -2.81 0.30 -26.91
C ARG A 181 -4.03 1.04 -26.40
N ALA A 182 -4.36 0.79 -25.14
CA ALA A 182 -5.38 1.59 -24.48
C ALA A 182 -4.91 3.03 -24.26
N LYS A 183 -5.78 3.99 -24.52
CA LYS A 183 -5.55 5.39 -24.16
C LYS A 183 -5.72 5.52 -22.64
N GLU A 184 -4.66 5.97 -21.98
CA GLU A 184 -4.71 6.24 -20.53
C GLU A 184 -5.14 7.70 -20.32
N TYR A 185 -6.24 7.89 -19.63
CA TYR A 185 -6.66 9.22 -19.17
C TYR A 185 -5.99 9.48 -17.82
N LYS A 186 -5.19 10.54 -17.77
CA LYS A 186 -4.61 11.00 -16.51
C LYS A 186 -5.73 11.67 -15.70
N THR A 187 -6.18 11.00 -14.66
CA THR A 187 -7.06 11.62 -13.65
C THR A 187 -6.22 12.51 -12.75
N LEU A 188 -6.80 13.63 -12.32
CA LEU A 188 -6.17 14.45 -11.30
C LEU A 188 -6.05 13.64 -10.01
N PRO A 189 -4.93 13.78 -9.28
CA PRO A 189 -4.76 13.09 -8.02
C PRO A 189 -5.78 13.59 -7.00
N GLU A 190 -6.44 12.65 -6.34
CA GLU A 190 -7.25 12.94 -5.17
C GLU A 190 -6.33 13.28 -3.99
N VAL A 191 -6.72 14.29 -3.22
CA VAL A 191 -5.98 14.77 -2.04
C VAL A 191 -6.91 14.87 -0.84
N LEU A 192 -6.36 14.76 0.35
CA LEU A 192 -7.09 14.95 1.60
C LEU A 192 -7.01 16.41 2.02
N SER A 193 -8.09 16.96 2.54
CA SER A 193 -8.09 18.26 3.17
C SER A 193 -7.29 18.24 4.48
N ARG A 194 -6.93 19.42 5.00
CA ARG A 194 -6.25 19.52 6.30
C ARG A 194 -7.11 18.99 7.44
N GLU A 195 -8.42 19.16 7.35
CA GLU A 195 -9.36 18.66 8.35
C GLU A 195 -9.45 17.12 8.31
N GLU A 196 -9.55 16.51 7.12
CA GLU A 196 -9.51 15.06 6.96
C GLU A 196 -8.21 14.46 7.48
N MET A 197 -7.07 15.10 7.21
CA MET A 197 -5.78 14.68 7.76
C MET A 197 -5.75 14.72 9.28
N LYS A 198 -6.28 15.80 9.89
CA LYS A 198 -6.39 15.93 11.34
C LYS A 198 -7.27 14.85 11.94
N ASN A 199 -8.41 14.57 11.31
CA ASN A 199 -9.33 13.53 11.74
C ASN A 199 -8.72 12.12 11.63
N ILE A 200 -7.97 11.82 10.55
CA ILE A 200 -7.21 10.57 10.42
C ILE A 200 -6.19 10.42 11.57
N PHE A 201 -5.40 11.46 11.85
CA PHE A 201 -4.41 11.42 12.92
C PHE A 201 -5.02 11.23 14.30
N ALA A 202 -6.20 11.77 14.56
CA ALA A 202 -6.94 11.58 15.82
C ALA A 202 -7.33 10.10 16.06
N GLN A 203 -7.51 9.31 14.99
CA GLN A 203 -7.86 7.89 15.07
C GLN A 203 -6.65 6.97 15.23
N ILE A 204 -5.41 7.47 15.14
CA ILE A 204 -4.21 6.64 15.23
C ILE A 204 -3.60 6.80 16.63
N THR A 205 -3.94 5.88 17.52
CA THR A 205 -3.47 5.89 18.92
C THR A 205 -2.09 5.25 19.10
N ASN A 206 -1.77 4.23 18.29
CA ASN A 206 -0.46 3.58 18.33
C ASN A 206 0.63 4.50 17.80
N ARG A 207 1.66 4.78 18.62
CA ARG A 207 2.76 5.71 18.33
C ARG A 207 3.55 5.32 17.08
N LYS A 208 3.91 4.05 16.93
CA LYS A 208 4.61 3.54 15.74
C LYS A 208 3.83 3.83 14.46
N HIS A 209 2.54 3.50 14.46
CA HIS A 209 1.65 3.73 13.33
C HIS A 209 1.51 5.22 13.03
N ARG A 210 1.40 6.05 14.06
CA ARG A 210 1.31 7.50 13.93
C ARG A 210 2.58 8.07 13.28
N CYS A 211 3.77 7.69 13.76
CA CYS A 211 5.04 8.10 13.16
C CYS A 211 5.15 7.69 11.69
N MET A 212 4.72 6.46 11.33
CA MET A 212 4.75 5.98 9.95
C MET A 212 3.87 6.81 9.01
N ILE A 213 2.63 7.10 9.41
CA ILE A 213 1.70 7.92 8.60
C ILE A 213 2.16 9.37 8.57
N SER A 214 2.67 9.91 9.68
CA SER A 214 3.25 11.25 9.75
C SER A 214 4.40 11.43 8.77
N LEU A 215 5.32 10.47 8.68
CA LEU A 215 6.44 10.51 7.74
C LEU A 215 6.00 10.52 6.28
N ILE A 216 5.00 9.70 5.92
CA ILE A 216 4.49 9.71 4.54
C ILE A 216 3.89 11.07 4.19
N TYR A 217 3.09 11.64 5.10
CA TYR A 217 2.43 12.92 4.88
C TYR A 217 3.38 14.11 4.95
N SER A 218 4.28 14.19 5.95
CA SER A 218 5.11 15.38 6.18
C SER A 218 6.41 15.42 5.37
N ALA A 219 6.86 14.28 4.85
CA ALA A 219 8.06 14.17 4.03
C ALA A 219 7.81 13.63 2.61
N GLY A 220 6.56 13.38 2.26
CA GLY A 220 6.17 12.92 0.94
C GLY A 220 6.75 11.56 0.55
N LEU A 221 6.90 10.63 1.49
CA LEU A 221 7.53 9.34 1.25
C LEU A 221 6.66 8.40 0.41
N ARG A 222 7.30 7.62 -0.47
CA ARG A 222 6.67 6.43 -1.03
C ARG A 222 6.63 5.31 0.03
N ARG A 223 5.66 4.39 -0.06
CA ARG A 223 5.56 3.26 0.87
C ARG A 223 6.88 2.50 1.01
N SER A 224 7.53 2.18 -0.10
CA SER A 224 8.81 1.46 -0.08
C SER A 224 9.96 2.29 0.52
N GLU A 225 9.94 3.60 0.34
CA GLU A 225 10.93 4.51 0.94
C GLU A 225 10.79 4.53 2.46
N LEU A 226 9.55 4.65 2.97
CA LEU A 226 9.28 4.59 4.41
C LEU A 226 9.77 3.27 5.03
N LEU A 227 9.42 2.13 4.41
CA LEU A 227 9.76 0.82 4.94
C LEU A 227 11.28 0.53 4.91
N ASN A 228 12.01 1.18 4.01
CA ASN A 228 13.46 1.07 3.91
C ASN A 228 14.24 2.09 4.76
N LEU A 229 13.57 2.98 5.48
CA LEU A 229 14.26 3.91 6.38
C LEU A 229 14.96 3.16 7.51
N THR A 230 16.15 3.64 7.82
CA THR A 230 16.91 3.24 9.01
C THR A 230 16.97 4.40 10.00
N PRO A 231 17.26 4.16 11.29
CA PRO A 231 17.45 5.25 12.25
C PRO A 231 18.49 6.31 11.81
N LYS A 232 19.52 5.88 11.07
CA LYS A 232 20.60 6.76 10.54
C LYS A 232 20.13 7.70 9.43
N ASP A 233 18.94 7.49 8.87
CA ASP A 233 18.40 8.34 7.83
C ASP A 233 17.67 9.58 8.39
N ILE A 234 17.47 9.63 9.70
CA ILE A 234 16.94 10.81 10.41
C ILE A 234 18.12 11.71 10.84
N ILE A 235 18.29 12.82 10.13
CA ILE A 235 19.40 13.77 10.35
C ILE A 235 18.86 14.92 11.19
N SER A 236 18.83 14.72 12.51
CA SER A 236 18.21 15.65 13.45
C SER A 236 18.88 17.03 13.47
N GLU A 237 20.21 17.11 13.31
CA GLU A 237 20.96 18.37 13.34
C GLU A 237 20.61 19.29 12.17
N ARG A 238 20.17 18.71 11.04
CA ARG A 238 19.79 19.44 9.82
C ARG A 238 18.29 19.51 9.58
N MET A 239 17.50 18.90 10.45
CA MET A 239 16.05 18.75 10.29
C MET A 239 15.68 18.15 8.91
N LEU A 240 16.42 17.11 8.49
CA LEU A 240 16.25 16.44 7.21
C LEU A 240 16.10 14.94 7.37
N ILE A 241 15.44 14.32 6.38
CA ILE A 241 15.32 12.88 6.23
C ILE A 241 16.03 12.50 4.93
N ARG A 242 17.01 11.60 5.02
CA ARG A 242 17.69 11.02 3.86
C ARG A 242 16.84 9.88 3.30
N ILE A 243 16.48 9.95 2.04
CA ILE A 243 15.61 8.99 1.37
C ILE A 243 16.36 8.36 0.21
N VAL A 244 16.52 7.03 0.25
CA VAL A 244 17.16 6.26 -0.82
C VAL A 244 16.07 5.81 -1.80
N GLY A 245 16.13 6.33 -3.03
CA GLY A 245 15.19 6.01 -4.10
C GLY A 245 15.66 4.89 -5.02
N LYS A 246 14.95 4.69 -6.11
CA LYS A 246 15.27 3.70 -7.14
C LYS A 246 16.65 4.01 -7.77
N GLY A 247 17.48 2.98 -7.93
CA GLY A 247 18.82 3.13 -8.53
C GLY A 247 19.87 3.71 -7.59
N LYS A 248 19.69 3.60 -6.26
CA LYS A 248 20.58 4.14 -5.22
C LYS A 248 20.75 5.67 -5.25
N LYS A 249 19.92 6.40 -5.99
CA LYS A 249 19.87 7.86 -5.89
C LYS A 249 19.21 8.23 -4.57
N PHE A 250 19.77 9.21 -3.87
CA PHE A 250 19.19 9.70 -2.63
C PHE A 250 18.72 11.15 -2.80
N ARG A 251 17.73 11.52 -2.01
CA ARG A 251 17.24 12.87 -1.85
C ARG A 251 17.06 13.17 -0.37
N TYR A 252 16.95 14.42 -0.04
CA TYR A 252 16.57 14.88 1.28
C TYR A 252 15.13 15.38 1.27
N SER A 253 14.42 15.18 2.37
CA SER A 253 13.11 15.76 2.60
C SER A 253 13.03 16.35 4.00
N LEU A 254 11.95 17.09 4.26
CA LEU A 254 11.76 17.87 5.46
C LEU A 254 11.46 16.98 6.67
N LEU A 255 12.03 17.34 7.82
CA LEU A 255 11.72 16.78 9.12
C LEU A 255 11.21 17.92 10.01
N SER A 256 9.93 17.85 10.44
CA SER A 256 9.41 18.85 11.36
C SER A 256 9.83 18.54 12.81
N GLU A 257 9.94 19.57 13.65
CA GLU A 257 10.25 19.38 15.08
C GLU A 257 9.23 18.48 15.79
N LYS A 258 7.97 18.68 15.48
CA LYS A 258 6.89 17.83 16.03
C LYS A 258 7.12 16.37 15.71
N LEU A 259 7.44 16.04 14.45
CA LEU A 259 7.70 14.67 14.03
C LEU A 259 8.99 14.13 14.65
N LEU A 260 10.05 14.94 14.75
CA LEU A 260 11.30 14.55 15.39
C LEU A 260 11.07 14.16 16.86
N ASN A 261 10.27 14.92 17.60
CA ASN A 261 9.95 14.63 19.00
C ASN A 261 9.11 13.33 19.13
N GLU A 262 8.16 13.10 18.23
CA GLU A 262 7.40 11.85 18.18
C GLU A 262 8.31 10.64 17.84
N LEU A 263 9.26 10.81 16.90
CA LEU A 263 10.23 9.78 16.52
C LEU A 263 11.22 9.49 17.68
N ARG A 264 11.69 10.48 18.41
CA ARG A 264 12.56 10.30 19.59
C ARG A 264 11.84 9.48 20.67
N THR A 265 10.58 9.78 20.94
CA THR A 265 9.78 9.03 21.90
C THR A 265 9.53 7.59 21.41
N TYR A 266 9.20 7.44 20.13
CA TYR A 266 9.07 6.13 19.49
C TYR A 266 10.38 5.32 19.61
N TYR A 267 11.53 5.94 19.29
CA TYR A 267 12.84 5.27 19.33
C TYR A 267 13.20 4.80 20.75
N LYS A 268 12.93 5.61 21.78
CA LYS A 268 13.16 5.22 23.18
C LYS A 268 12.31 4.02 23.61
N GLU A 269 11.07 3.96 23.13
CA GLU A 269 10.09 2.92 23.48
C GLU A 269 10.36 1.60 22.74
N TYR A 270 10.59 1.66 21.41
CA TYR A 270 10.67 0.48 20.54
C TYR A 270 12.10 0.02 20.25
N ARG A 271 13.10 0.88 20.38
CA ARG A 271 14.55 0.62 20.15
C ARG A 271 14.83 -0.19 18.89
N PRO A 272 14.40 0.29 17.70
CA PRO A 272 14.59 -0.43 16.45
C PRO A 272 16.08 -0.58 16.13
N GLN A 273 16.49 -1.75 15.62
CA GLN A 273 17.90 -2.09 15.38
C GLN A 273 18.32 -1.86 13.93
N LYS A 274 17.56 -2.35 12.97
CA LYS A 274 17.91 -2.34 11.54
C LYS A 274 17.08 -1.32 10.76
N TRP A 275 15.76 -1.46 10.82
CA TRP A 275 14.83 -0.57 10.13
C TRP A 275 14.25 0.43 11.09
N LEU A 276 13.98 1.66 10.66
CA LEU A 276 13.32 2.64 11.52
C LEU A 276 11.97 2.10 12.04
N PHE A 277 11.26 1.33 11.20
CA PHE A 277 10.05 0.62 11.60
C PHE A 277 10.19 -0.86 11.33
N GLU A 278 10.39 -1.62 12.37
CA GLU A 278 10.48 -3.07 12.32
C GLU A 278 9.11 -3.73 12.45
N GLY A 279 9.01 -4.94 11.92
CA GLY A 279 7.83 -5.80 12.00
C GLY A 279 7.59 -6.32 13.41
N GLU A 280 7.07 -7.52 13.49
CA GLU A 280 6.85 -8.25 14.74
C GLU A 280 8.17 -8.80 15.28
N GLN A 281 9.04 -9.26 14.38
CA GLN A 281 10.38 -9.75 14.74
C GLN A 281 11.40 -8.61 14.56
N VAL A 282 12.37 -8.56 15.49
CA VAL A 282 13.47 -7.60 15.45
C VAL A 282 14.29 -7.79 14.18
N GLY A 283 14.62 -6.72 13.49
CA GLY A 283 15.37 -6.74 12.24
C GLY A 283 14.56 -7.04 10.98
N GLU A 284 13.27 -7.39 11.09
CA GLU A 284 12.38 -7.53 9.95
C GLU A 284 11.70 -6.21 9.59
N GLN A 285 11.46 -6.01 8.31
CA GLN A 285 10.70 -4.84 7.85
C GLN A 285 9.23 -4.91 8.26
N TYR A 286 8.65 -3.77 8.55
CA TYR A 286 7.21 -3.68 8.76
C TYR A 286 6.42 -4.11 7.52
N SER A 287 5.31 -4.83 7.72
CA SER A 287 4.51 -5.36 6.63
C SER A 287 3.88 -4.27 5.76
N PRO A 288 4.12 -4.27 4.42
CA PRO A 288 3.49 -3.30 3.51
C PRO A 288 1.95 -3.35 3.53
N SER A 289 1.36 -4.52 3.76
CA SER A 289 -0.10 -4.70 3.82
C SER A 289 -0.68 -4.18 5.13
N ALA A 290 0.04 -4.38 6.25
CA ALA A 290 -0.36 -3.85 7.55
C ALA A 290 -0.37 -2.31 7.53
N LEU A 291 0.64 -1.66 6.93
CA LEU A 291 0.68 -0.20 6.79
C LEU A 291 -0.53 0.33 6.00
N VAL A 292 -0.92 -0.34 4.91
CA VAL A 292 -2.13 0.03 4.15
C VAL A 292 -3.39 -0.13 5.00
N LYS A 293 -3.47 -1.19 5.81
CA LYS A 293 -4.61 -1.44 6.69
C LYS A 293 -4.75 -0.34 7.74
N ILE A 294 -3.64 0.08 8.38
CA ILE A 294 -3.64 1.18 9.36
C ILE A 294 -4.32 2.43 8.81
N LEU A 295 -3.89 2.88 7.61
CA LEU A 295 -4.46 4.09 7.02
C LEU A 295 -5.94 3.92 6.67
N LYS A 296 -6.34 2.78 6.10
CA LYS A 296 -7.74 2.51 5.76
C LYS A 296 -8.63 2.47 6.99
N ASP A 297 -8.19 1.82 8.06
CA ASP A 297 -8.94 1.73 9.31
C ASP A 297 -9.07 3.10 9.98
N ALA A 298 -7.99 3.91 9.98
CA ALA A 298 -8.03 5.27 10.50
C ALA A 298 -8.98 6.18 9.69
N ALA A 299 -8.92 6.11 8.36
CA ALA A 299 -9.83 6.89 7.49
C ALA A 299 -11.29 6.48 7.68
N ARG A 300 -11.59 5.18 7.80
CA ARG A 300 -12.93 4.68 8.10
C ARG A 300 -13.45 5.20 9.45
N LYS A 301 -12.62 5.12 10.50
CA LYS A 301 -12.95 5.64 11.84
C LYS A 301 -13.14 7.16 11.85
N ALA A 302 -12.43 7.88 11.01
CA ALA A 302 -12.57 9.32 10.81
C ALA A 302 -13.81 9.72 9.99
N GLY A 303 -14.63 8.76 9.54
CA GLY A 303 -15.85 9.01 8.78
C GLY A 303 -15.61 9.42 7.31
N ILE A 304 -14.39 9.18 6.76
CA ILE A 304 -14.06 9.54 5.39
C ILE A 304 -14.70 8.54 4.43
N LYS A 305 -15.59 9.02 3.55
CA LYS A 305 -16.40 8.18 2.66
C LYS A 305 -15.67 7.73 1.39
N HIS A 306 -14.73 8.52 0.88
CA HIS A 306 -13.98 8.18 -0.31
C HIS A 306 -12.80 7.25 0.02
N ARG A 307 -12.26 6.59 -1.03
CA ARG A 307 -11.18 5.62 -0.86
C ARG A 307 -9.86 6.32 -0.55
N VAL A 308 -9.30 6.09 0.64
CA VAL A 308 -7.98 6.60 1.04
C VAL A 308 -6.89 5.56 0.80
N HIS A 309 -5.74 5.99 0.26
CA HIS A 309 -4.57 5.14 0.04
C HIS A 309 -3.25 5.89 0.32
N LEU A 310 -2.17 5.14 0.59
CA LEU A 310 -0.89 5.74 1.03
C LEU A 310 -0.30 6.75 0.03
N HIS A 311 -0.50 6.53 -1.28
CA HIS A 311 0.03 7.46 -2.27
C HIS A 311 -0.73 8.80 -2.29
N MET A 312 -1.99 8.80 -1.86
CA MET A 312 -2.79 10.01 -1.66
C MET A 312 -2.15 10.93 -0.59
N LEU A 313 -1.62 10.38 0.51
CA LEU A 313 -0.90 11.18 1.52
C LEU A 313 0.28 11.94 0.93
N ARG A 314 1.00 11.30 0.01
CA ARG A 314 2.11 11.93 -0.70
C ARG A 314 1.62 13.00 -1.68
N HIS A 315 0.49 12.79 -2.36
CA HIS A 315 -0.15 13.83 -3.18
C HIS A 315 -0.61 15.00 -2.31
N THR A 316 -1.21 14.70 -1.17
CA THR A 316 -1.64 15.70 -0.18
C THR A 316 -0.47 16.54 0.33
N PHE A 317 0.69 15.93 0.62
CA PHE A 317 1.91 16.65 0.98
C PHE A 317 2.30 17.68 -0.09
N ALA A 318 2.38 17.26 -1.36
CA ALA A 318 2.77 18.15 -2.45
C ALA A 318 1.77 19.28 -2.67
N THR A 319 0.46 18.98 -2.61
CA THR A 319 -0.60 19.98 -2.78
C THR A 319 -0.60 20.98 -1.62
N HIS A 320 -0.48 20.52 -0.36
CA HIS A 320 -0.44 21.41 0.80
C HIS A 320 0.80 22.31 0.83
N LEU A 321 1.97 21.84 0.34
CA LEU A 321 3.14 22.69 0.17
C LEU A 321 2.91 23.77 -0.90
N LEU A 322 2.32 23.39 -2.03
CA LEU A 322 1.99 24.33 -3.09
C LEU A 322 1.00 25.40 -2.62
N GLU A 323 -0.01 25.01 -1.85
CA GLU A 323 -0.99 25.93 -1.23
C GLU A 323 -0.37 26.89 -0.22
N GLN A 324 0.75 26.50 0.39
CA GLN A 324 1.55 27.35 1.29
C GLN A 324 2.51 28.28 0.54
N GLY A 325 2.56 28.20 -0.79
CA GLY A 325 3.41 29.06 -1.62
C GLY A 325 4.77 28.47 -1.94
N THR A 326 5.03 27.18 -1.60
CA THR A 326 6.29 26.52 -2.01
C THR A 326 6.34 26.39 -3.52
N ASP A 327 7.43 26.77 -4.15
CA ASP A 327 7.58 26.67 -5.60
C ASP A 327 7.63 25.22 -6.08
N LEU A 328 7.24 25.03 -7.36
CA LEU A 328 7.07 23.71 -7.96
C LEU A 328 8.39 22.94 -8.06
N ARG A 329 9.51 23.62 -8.23
CA ARG A 329 10.83 23.00 -8.37
C ARG A 329 11.30 22.43 -7.04
N THR A 330 11.14 23.19 -5.95
CA THR A 330 11.39 22.70 -4.59
C THR A 330 10.52 21.49 -4.27
N ILE A 331 9.22 21.51 -4.62
CA ILE A 331 8.34 20.35 -4.45
C ILE A 331 8.84 19.16 -5.28
N GLN A 332 9.27 19.37 -6.51
CA GLN A 332 9.84 18.33 -7.37
C GLN A 332 11.06 17.66 -6.72
N GLU A 333 11.98 18.45 -6.16
CA GLU A 333 13.18 17.96 -5.49
C GLU A 333 12.83 17.17 -4.22
N LEU A 334 11.97 17.71 -3.36
CA LEU A 334 11.49 17.03 -2.16
C LEU A 334 10.78 15.71 -2.47
N MET A 335 10.02 15.66 -3.57
CA MET A 335 9.32 14.46 -4.03
C MET A 335 10.27 13.47 -4.74
N GLY A 336 11.40 13.92 -5.26
CA GLY A 336 12.31 13.12 -6.09
C GLY A 336 11.63 12.67 -7.39
N HIS A 337 11.01 13.62 -8.09
CA HIS A 337 10.46 13.41 -9.43
C HIS A 337 11.52 13.74 -10.47
N ASN A 338 11.81 12.78 -11.35
CA ASN A 338 12.79 12.99 -12.44
C ASN A 338 12.30 13.98 -13.51
N ASP A 339 10.97 14.08 -13.68
CA ASP A 339 10.33 14.96 -14.64
C ASP A 339 9.38 15.92 -13.94
N ILE A 340 9.53 17.21 -14.22
CA ILE A 340 8.70 18.28 -13.67
C ILE A 340 7.22 18.10 -14.04
N LYS A 341 6.92 17.51 -15.19
CA LYS A 341 5.55 17.19 -15.62
C LYS A 341 4.81 16.32 -14.61
N THR A 342 5.53 15.49 -13.85
CA THR A 342 4.95 14.68 -12.77
C THR A 342 4.52 15.53 -11.58
N THR A 343 5.17 16.67 -11.35
CA THR A 343 4.87 17.60 -10.25
C THR A 343 3.84 18.64 -10.70
N ALA A 344 3.85 19.02 -11.98
CA ALA A 344 2.92 20.01 -12.55
C ALA A 344 1.44 19.62 -12.43
N ILE A 345 1.12 18.33 -12.21
CA ILE A 345 -0.26 17.89 -11.97
C ILE A 345 -0.88 18.53 -10.72
N TYR A 346 -0.07 18.92 -9.73
CA TYR A 346 -0.55 19.55 -8.50
C TYR A 346 -1.03 21.00 -8.72
N LEU A 347 -0.57 21.68 -9.76
CA LEU A 347 -1.08 23.01 -10.16
C LEU A 347 -2.59 22.98 -10.52
N HIS A 348 -3.05 21.85 -11.03
CA HIS A 348 -4.46 21.67 -11.38
C HIS A 348 -5.35 21.31 -10.19
N VAL A 349 -4.75 20.82 -9.10
CA VAL A 349 -5.46 20.39 -7.89
C VAL A 349 -5.54 21.53 -6.85
N SER A 350 -4.52 22.40 -6.83
CA SER A 350 -4.47 23.52 -5.89
C SER A 350 -5.29 24.71 -6.40
N ASN A 351 -6.44 24.94 -5.77
CA ASN A 351 -7.27 26.14 -6.04
C ASN A 351 -6.74 27.38 -5.32
N ALA A 352 -6.03 27.21 -4.20
CA ALA A 352 -5.53 28.33 -3.37
C ALA A 352 -4.44 29.15 -4.06
N HIS A 353 -3.69 28.53 -5.00
CA HIS A 353 -2.62 29.25 -5.71
C HIS A 353 -3.18 30.32 -6.64
N LYS A 354 -4.33 30.05 -7.30
CA LYS A 354 -4.97 31.01 -8.21
C LYS A 354 -5.60 32.18 -7.48
N ALA A 355 -6.16 31.96 -6.29
CA ALA A 355 -6.82 32.98 -5.49
C ALA A 355 -5.83 33.95 -4.79
N LYS A 356 -4.54 33.60 -4.75
CA LYS A 356 -3.46 34.42 -4.12
C LYS A 356 -2.62 35.19 -5.14
N ILE A 357 -2.86 35.00 -6.44
CA ILE A 357 -2.15 35.76 -7.47
C ILE A 357 -2.83 37.13 -7.53
N PRO A 358 -2.12 38.20 -7.13
CA PRO A 358 -2.69 39.52 -7.21
C PRO A 358 -2.90 39.88 -8.68
N ASN A 359 -4.01 40.57 -8.95
CA ASN A 359 -4.32 41.03 -10.29
C ASN A 359 -3.30 42.12 -10.69
N PRO A 360 -2.71 42.07 -11.90
CA PRO A 360 -1.82 43.13 -12.35
C PRO A 360 -2.44 44.52 -12.30
N LEU A 361 -3.76 44.62 -12.41
CA LEU A 361 -4.47 45.90 -12.29
C LEU A 361 -4.38 46.52 -10.89
N ASP A 362 -4.25 45.67 -9.84
CA ASP A 362 -4.14 46.12 -8.45
C ASP A 362 -2.79 46.85 -8.15
N TYR A 363 -1.87 46.82 -9.11
CA TYR A 363 -0.56 47.49 -9.05
C TYR A 363 -0.44 48.69 -10.00
N LEU A 364 -1.51 49.00 -10.72
CA LEU A 364 -1.55 50.23 -11.49
C LEU A 364 -2.04 51.33 -10.53
N ASP A 365 -1.11 52.09 -9.98
CA ASP A 365 -1.44 53.33 -9.25
C ASP A 365 -2.18 54.23 -10.26
N ASP A 366 -3.41 54.63 -9.92
CA ASP A 366 -4.11 55.69 -10.60
C ASP A 366 -3.37 57.01 -10.30
N ASP A 367 -2.46 57.41 -11.23
CA ASP A 367 -1.84 58.75 -11.22
C ASP A 367 -2.89 59.88 -11.50
#